data_a9f74c419e41d978dfb007325ea5a688
#
_entry.id   a9f74c419e41d978dfb007325ea5a688
#
_cell.length_a   1.000
_cell.length_b   1.000
_cell.length_c   1.000
_cell.angle_alpha   90.00
_cell.angle_beta   90.00
_cell.angle_gamma   90.00
#
_symmetry.space_group_name_H-M   'P 1'
#
loop_
_entity.id
_entity.type
_entity.pdbx_description
1 polymer ?
#
loop_
_entity_poly.entity_id
_entity_poly.type
_entity_poly.pdbx_seq_one_letter_code
_entity_poly.pdbx_strand_id
1 'polypeptide(L)'
;MKNSKQKKPFLLYTIIIILALVILALGGLTLYSFQDLASLRSKVTDLQNTVQEISDTSAELISQAKELGSLNDQLESSNDSETDSSVDSSQDVQEEGTISPSHSSESSTDESLNSLLAQIKPLLPQNNGTWSVYVCNLMKNTEGVIDDQPMQAASLIKLFIMGTVYENYESLSETYGADTLNSYLNSMITVSDNDAANKLVNMLGDGDDEAGMRAVNAFCASHGYSSTSMGRLLLQSNEYGDNYTSVSDCGHFL
;
A
#
# COMPACT_ATOMS: atom_id res chain seq x y z
N MET A 1 -42.73 67.37 -28.76
CA MET A 1 -41.67 67.07 -27.78
C MET A 1 -42.19 65.99 -26.87
N LYS A 2 -41.76 64.73 -27.07
CA LYS A 2 -42.21 63.52 -26.31
C LYS A 2 -41.24 63.26 -25.19
N ASN A 3 -41.74 63.15 -23.95
CA ASN A 3 -41.03 62.92 -22.70
C ASN A 3 -40.25 61.55 -22.70
N SER A 4 -38.93 61.61 -22.66
CA SER A 4 -38.06 60.43 -22.56
C SER A 4 -37.39 60.27 -21.16
N LYS A 5 -38.00 60.78 -20.06
CA LYS A 5 -37.36 60.87 -18.74
C LYS A 5 -37.80 59.89 -17.68
N GLN A 6 -38.60 58.86 -17.98
CA GLN A 6 -39.14 57.98 -16.93
C GLN A 6 -38.57 56.53 -16.91
N LYS A 7 -37.58 56.19 -17.72
CA LYS A 7 -37.02 54.79 -17.75
C LYS A 7 -35.79 54.55 -16.87
N LYS A 8 -35.11 55.54 -16.34
CA LYS A 8 -33.88 55.44 -15.55
C LYS A 8 -34.03 54.81 -14.16
N PRO A 9 -35.09 55.11 -13.33
CA PRO A 9 -35.18 54.50 -12.01
C PRO A 9 -35.48 53.01 -12.03
N PHE A 10 -36.28 52.51 -12.99
CA PHE A 10 -36.63 51.11 -13.10
C PHE A 10 -35.42 50.22 -13.43
N LEU A 11 -34.57 50.67 -14.34
CA LEU A 11 -33.33 49.97 -14.70
C LEU A 11 -32.35 49.89 -13.50
N LEU A 12 -32.27 50.93 -12.67
CA LEU A 12 -31.44 50.96 -11.49
C LEU A 12 -31.92 49.96 -10.42
N TYR A 13 -33.25 49.88 -10.19
CA TYR A 13 -33.84 48.89 -9.25
C TYR A 13 -33.64 47.44 -9.71
N THR A 14 -33.76 47.17 -10.99
CA THR A 14 -33.51 45.81 -11.52
C THR A 14 -32.05 45.40 -11.35
N ILE A 15 -31.09 46.29 -11.56
CA ILE A 15 -29.66 46.05 -11.34
C ILE A 15 -29.38 45.77 -9.86
N ILE A 16 -29.95 46.55 -8.94
CA ILE A 16 -29.78 46.36 -7.49
C ILE A 16 -30.33 44.99 -7.04
N ILE A 17 -31.50 44.60 -7.55
CA ILE A 17 -32.10 43.29 -7.23
C ILE A 17 -31.23 42.16 -7.73
N ILE A 18 -30.72 42.24 -8.96
CA ILE A 18 -29.83 41.21 -9.52
C ILE A 18 -28.53 41.12 -8.70
N LEU A 19 -27.94 42.24 -8.32
CA LEU A 19 -26.74 42.29 -7.50
C LEU A 19 -26.97 41.63 -6.12
N ALA A 20 -28.11 41.91 -5.48
CA ALA A 20 -28.48 41.32 -4.21
C ALA A 20 -28.68 39.81 -4.31
N LEU A 21 -29.29 39.31 -5.39
CA LEU A 21 -29.44 37.87 -5.63
C LEU A 21 -28.10 37.18 -5.89
N VAL A 22 -27.17 37.81 -6.60
CA VAL A 22 -25.82 37.30 -6.81
C VAL A 22 -25.04 37.21 -5.49
N ILE A 23 -25.13 38.23 -4.64
CA ILE A 23 -24.49 38.23 -3.32
C ILE A 23 -25.07 37.13 -2.42
N LEU A 24 -26.38 36.90 -2.43
CA LEU A 24 -27.03 35.81 -1.71
C LEU A 24 -26.61 34.45 -2.22
N ALA A 25 -26.50 34.26 -3.53
CA ALA A 25 -26.06 33.01 -4.14
C ALA A 25 -24.59 32.72 -3.80
N LEU A 26 -23.70 33.69 -3.89
CA LEU A 26 -22.29 33.55 -3.51
C LEU A 26 -22.13 33.30 -2.01
N GLY A 27 -22.90 33.96 -1.16
CA GLY A 27 -22.93 33.72 0.29
C GLY A 27 -23.41 32.30 0.62
N GLY A 28 -24.42 31.79 -0.08
CA GLY A 28 -24.89 30.40 0.06
C GLY A 28 -23.84 29.37 -0.35
N LEU A 29 -23.11 29.61 -1.46
CA LEU A 29 -22.05 28.74 -1.91
C LEU A 29 -20.87 28.68 -0.91
N THR A 30 -20.50 29.83 -0.34
CA THR A 30 -19.42 29.88 0.67
C THR A 30 -19.80 29.18 1.97
N LEU A 31 -21.05 29.31 2.42
CA LEU A 31 -21.55 28.58 3.59
C LEU A 31 -21.57 27.06 3.37
N TYR A 32 -21.99 26.62 2.20
CA TYR A 32 -21.98 25.18 1.83
C TYR A 32 -20.56 24.62 1.84
N SER A 33 -19.60 25.30 1.21
CA SER A 33 -18.19 24.90 1.21
C SER A 33 -17.57 24.87 2.61
N PHE A 34 -18.02 25.74 3.52
CA PHE A 34 -17.53 25.77 4.91
C PHE A 34 -18.06 24.61 5.74
N GLN A 35 -19.30 24.15 5.48
CA GLN A 35 -19.86 22.97 6.12
C GLN A 35 -19.16 21.68 5.68
N ASP A 36 -18.84 21.55 4.40
CA ASP A 36 -18.07 20.43 3.86
C ASP A 36 -16.66 20.37 4.45
N LEU A 37 -16.00 21.52 4.58
CA LEU A 37 -14.67 21.61 5.17
C LEU A 37 -14.68 21.21 6.67
N ALA A 38 -15.70 21.61 7.41
CA ALA A 38 -15.87 21.24 8.81
C ALA A 38 -16.09 19.72 8.98
N SER A 39 -16.91 19.12 8.11
CA SER A 39 -17.13 17.66 8.06
C SER A 39 -15.86 16.89 7.73
N LEU A 40 -15.09 17.36 6.73
CA LEU A 40 -13.79 16.76 6.40
C LEU A 40 -12.81 16.83 7.57
N ARG A 41 -12.74 17.97 8.25
CA ARG A 41 -11.87 18.15 9.41
C ARG A 41 -12.23 17.21 10.56
N SER A 42 -13.51 16.98 10.81
CA SER A 42 -13.98 15.99 11.81
C SER A 42 -13.52 14.58 11.44
N LYS A 43 -13.71 14.17 10.18
CA LYS A 43 -13.28 12.86 9.70
C LYS A 43 -11.76 12.65 9.79
N VAL A 44 -10.97 13.69 9.50
CA VAL A 44 -9.50 13.65 9.64
C VAL A 44 -9.11 13.46 11.10
N THR A 45 -9.78 14.17 12.03
CA THR A 45 -9.52 14.02 13.46
C THR A 45 -9.89 12.62 13.96
N ASP A 46 -11.01 12.05 13.49
CA ASP A 46 -11.43 10.70 13.85
C ASP A 46 -10.44 9.65 13.32
N LEU A 47 -9.95 9.82 12.09
CA LEU A 47 -8.91 8.96 11.53
C LEU A 47 -7.59 9.06 12.30
N GLN A 48 -7.17 10.28 12.70
CA GLN A 48 -5.99 10.47 13.52
C GLN A 48 -6.09 9.76 14.88
N ASN A 49 -7.25 9.83 15.53
CA ASN A 49 -7.51 9.13 16.78
C ASN A 49 -7.45 7.60 16.60
N THR A 50 -8.04 7.09 15.51
CA THR A 50 -8.00 5.65 15.19
C THR A 50 -6.57 5.17 14.91
N VAL A 51 -5.78 5.94 14.18
CA VAL A 51 -4.37 5.62 13.92
C VAL A 51 -3.56 5.61 15.21
N GLN A 52 -3.81 6.55 16.12
CA GLN A 52 -3.15 6.58 17.43
C GLN A 52 -3.52 5.36 18.27
N GLU A 53 -4.79 4.96 18.31
CA GLU A 53 -5.27 3.77 19.02
C GLU A 53 -4.64 2.48 18.48
N ILE A 54 -4.52 2.36 17.15
CA ILE A 54 -3.83 1.23 16.51
C ILE A 54 -2.34 1.23 16.88
N SER A 55 -1.70 2.39 16.88
CA SER A 55 -0.29 2.53 17.26
C SER A 55 -0.04 2.10 18.71
N ASP A 56 -0.90 2.53 19.63
CA ASP A 56 -0.79 2.19 21.05
C ASP A 56 -1.02 0.69 21.28
N THR A 57 -2.02 0.10 20.61
CA THR A 57 -2.31 -1.33 20.67
C THR A 57 -1.15 -2.17 20.09
N SER A 58 -0.56 -1.73 18.98
CA SER A 58 0.59 -2.42 18.39
C SER A 58 1.83 -2.38 19.28
N ALA A 59 2.08 -1.26 19.96
CA ALA A 59 3.16 -1.13 20.93
C ALA A 59 2.99 -2.08 22.13
N GLU A 60 1.75 -2.23 22.62
CA GLU A 60 1.42 -3.16 23.70
C GLU A 60 1.61 -4.62 23.26
N LEU A 61 1.17 -5.00 22.05
CA LEU A 61 1.37 -6.33 21.49
C LEU A 61 2.86 -6.68 21.32
N ILE A 62 3.68 -5.72 20.88
CA ILE A 62 5.14 -5.89 20.76
C ILE A 62 5.76 -6.11 22.15
N SER A 63 5.28 -5.41 23.17
CA SER A 63 5.76 -5.60 24.56
C SER A 63 5.42 -7.01 25.07
N GLN A 64 4.20 -7.48 24.86
CA GLN A 64 3.76 -8.81 25.25
C GLN A 64 4.52 -9.93 24.50
N ALA A 65 4.78 -9.74 23.20
CA ALA A 65 5.56 -10.68 22.40
C ALA A 65 7.02 -10.79 22.90
N LYS A 66 7.60 -9.67 23.33
CA LYS A 66 8.95 -9.63 23.92
C LYS A 66 9.02 -10.37 25.27
N GLU A 67 7.98 -10.23 26.10
CA GLU A 67 7.87 -10.93 27.38
C GLU A 67 7.73 -12.44 27.17
N LEU A 68 6.89 -12.87 26.21
CA LEU A 68 6.74 -14.27 25.81
C LEU A 68 8.06 -14.86 25.27
N GLY A 69 8.80 -14.11 24.45
CA GLY A 69 10.12 -14.51 23.95
C GLY A 69 11.11 -14.77 25.09
N SER A 70 11.14 -13.87 26.09
CA SER A 70 12.05 -14.03 27.25
C SER A 70 11.68 -15.21 28.15
N LEU A 71 10.39 -15.57 28.24
CA LEU A 71 9.92 -16.77 28.94
C LEU A 71 10.31 -18.05 28.22
N ASN A 72 10.26 -18.06 26.89
CA ASN A 72 10.67 -19.21 26.06
C ASN A 72 12.19 -19.47 26.21
N ASP A 73 13.00 -18.42 26.17
CA ASP A 73 14.46 -18.52 26.39
C ASP A 73 14.81 -19.07 27.79
N GLN A 74 14.00 -18.77 28.82
CA GLN A 74 14.16 -19.32 30.16
C GLN A 74 13.75 -20.81 30.25
N LEU A 75 12.77 -21.23 29.46
CA LEU A 75 12.35 -22.63 29.38
C LEU A 75 13.37 -23.51 28.63
N GLU A 76 13.98 -22.98 27.56
CA GLU A 76 15.05 -23.68 26.84
C GLU A 76 16.32 -23.82 27.69
N SER A 77 16.70 -22.79 28.45
CA SER A 77 17.86 -22.84 29.34
C SER A 77 17.69 -23.77 30.55
N SER A 78 16.48 -24.17 30.88
CA SER A 78 16.21 -25.11 31.98
C SER A 78 16.13 -26.57 31.55
N ASN A 79 16.09 -26.85 30.24
CA ASN A 79 16.05 -28.23 29.70
C ASN A 79 17.42 -28.82 29.31
N ASP A 80 18.51 -28.02 29.39
CA ASP A 80 19.86 -28.45 28.99
C ASP A 80 20.70 -29.07 30.13
N SER A 81 20.08 -29.47 31.23
CA SER A 81 20.78 -30.11 32.34
C SER A 81 20.20 -31.47 32.71
N GLU A 82 20.15 -32.42 31.78
CA GLU A 82 20.21 -33.86 32.06
C GLU A 82 20.23 -34.67 30.74
N THR A 83 21.39 -35.11 30.26
CA THR A 83 21.76 -36.50 30.07
C THR A 83 23.08 -36.62 29.29
N ASP A 84 24.11 -36.88 30.07
CA ASP A 84 25.33 -37.50 29.59
C ASP A 84 25.11 -39.02 29.50
N SER A 85 25.35 -39.62 28.33
CA SER A 85 25.81 -41.04 28.20
C SER A 85 26.20 -41.35 26.77
N SER A 86 27.50 -41.52 26.60
CA SER A 86 28.29 -42.21 25.59
C SER A 86 27.58 -43.37 24.87
N VAL A 87 27.83 -43.54 23.55
CA VAL A 87 28.47 -44.71 22.95
C VAL A 87 28.94 -44.43 21.52
N ASP A 88 30.20 -44.74 21.28
CA ASP A 88 31.03 -44.87 20.13
C ASP A 88 30.48 -45.85 19.03
N SER A 89 30.71 -45.52 17.75
CA SER A 89 31.31 -46.37 16.70
C SER A 89 31.06 -45.87 15.26
N SER A 90 32.16 -45.46 14.64
CA SER A 90 32.67 -45.66 13.27
C SER A 90 31.78 -46.32 12.17
N GLN A 91 31.70 -45.70 11.01
CA GLN A 91 32.34 -46.01 9.72
C GLN A 91 31.65 -45.33 8.53
N ASP A 92 32.43 -44.52 7.87
CA ASP A 92 32.80 -44.41 6.45
C ASP A 92 31.87 -45.08 5.41
N VAL A 93 31.40 -44.26 4.42
CA VAL A 93 31.51 -44.46 2.96
C VAL A 93 31.03 -43.23 2.20
N GLN A 94 31.85 -42.76 1.25
CA GLN A 94 31.56 -41.74 0.22
C GLN A 94 30.50 -42.25 -0.75
N GLU A 95 29.63 -41.33 -1.20
CA GLU A 95 29.22 -41.26 -2.61
C GLU A 95 28.71 -39.87 -2.99
N GLU A 96 29.29 -39.35 -4.06
CA GLU A 96 29.03 -38.12 -4.76
C GLU A 96 27.65 -38.23 -5.45
N GLY A 97 26.75 -37.29 -5.19
CA GLY A 97 25.46 -37.20 -5.88
C GLY A 97 25.01 -35.77 -5.99
N THR A 98 25.26 -35.14 -7.13
CA THR A 98 24.73 -33.87 -7.56
C THR A 98 23.20 -33.84 -7.44
N ILE A 99 22.64 -33.09 -6.52
CA ILE A 99 21.20 -32.86 -6.43
C ILE A 99 20.93 -31.36 -6.57
N SER A 100 20.36 -31.01 -7.72
CA SER A 100 19.65 -29.76 -7.94
C SER A 100 18.56 -29.58 -6.88
N PRO A 101 18.41 -28.45 -6.23
CA PRO A 101 17.28 -28.25 -5.34
C PRO A 101 16.02 -27.96 -6.16
N SER A 102 15.25 -29.01 -6.41
CA SER A 102 13.83 -28.80 -6.73
C SER A 102 13.12 -28.39 -5.43
N HIS A 103 12.77 -27.13 -5.31
CA HIS A 103 11.88 -26.64 -4.29
C HIS A 103 10.48 -27.22 -4.53
N SER A 104 10.23 -28.39 -3.99
CA SER A 104 8.87 -28.83 -3.68
C SER A 104 8.55 -28.26 -2.29
N SER A 105 7.88 -27.11 -2.25
CA SER A 105 7.25 -26.62 -1.03
C SER A 105 6.15 -27.59 -0.63
N GLU A 106 6.45 -28.50 0.30
CA GLU A 106 5.41 -29.14 1.09
C GLU A 106 4.76 -28.04 1.92
N SER A 107 3.55 -27.64 1.52
CA SER A 107 2.66 -26.78 2.26
C SER A 107 2.37 -27.43 3.62
N SER A 108 3.11 -27.08 4.65
CA SER A 108 2.73 -27.39 6.02
C SER A 108 1.46 -26.58 6.31
N THR A 109 0.33 -27.28 6.36
CA THR A 109 -0.99 -26.68 6.65
C THR A 109 -0.94 -26.08 8.06
N ASP A 110 -0.81 -24.76 8.18
CA ASP A 110 -0.95 -24.07 9.47
C ASP A 110 -2.44 -24.04 9.85
N GLU A 111 -2.87 -24.98 10.67
CA GLU A 111 -4.26 -25.13 11.09
C GLU A 111 -4.77 -23.89 11.84
N SER A 112 -3.89 -23.17 12.54
CA SER A 112 -4.22 -21.92 13.22
C SER A 112 -4.49 -20.79 12.23
N LEU A 113 -3.74 -20.71 11.14
CA LEU A 113 -3.93 -19.73 10.07
C LEU A 113 -5.23 -19.99 9.29
N ASN A 114 -5.50 -21.25 8.95
CA ASN A 114 -6.76 -21.64 8.31
C ASN A 114 -7.99 -21.32 9.18
N SER A 115 -7.88 -21.57 10.48
CA SER A 115 -8.93 -21.20 11.46
C SER A 115 -9.13 -19.66 11.49
N LEU A 116 -8.06 -18.88 11.47
CA LEU A 116 -8.13 -17.42 11.44
C LEU A 116 -8.82 -16.93 10.16
N LEU A 117 -8.43 -17.43 8.99
CA LEU A 117 -9.04 -17.08 7.71
C LEU A 117 -10.54 -17.43 7.66
N ALA A 118 -10.91 -18.58 8.22
CA ALA A 118 -12.31 -18.98 8.33
C ALA A 118 -13.13 -18.03 9.24
N GLN A 119 -12.51 -17.45 10.26
CA GLN A 119 -13.15 -16.44 11.12
C GLN A 119 -13.23 -15.07 10.44
N ILE A 120 -12.23 -14.69 9.64
CA ILE A 120 -12.20 -13.42 8.91
C ILE A 120 -13.26 -13.41 7.81
N LYS A 121 -13.36 -14.49 7.03
CA LYS A 121 -14.21 -14.54 5.81
C LYS A 121 -15.65 -14.06 6.03
N PRO A 122 -16.38 -14.46 7.06
CA PRO A 122 -17.76 -13.99 7.30
C PRO A 122 -17.85 -12.53 7.77
N LEU A 123 -16.74 -11.92 8.20
CA LEU A 123 -16.69 -10.52 8.61
C LEU A 123 -16.55 -9.56 7.44
N LEU A 124 -16.14 -10.07 6.26
CA LEU A 124 -15.99 -9.25 5.07
C LEU A 124 -17.37 -8.81 4.56
N PRO A 125 -17.53 -7.52 4.19
CA PRO A 125 -18.79 -7.00 3.66
C PRO A 125 -19.19 -7.73 2.38
N GLN A 126 -20.40 -8.33 2.37
CA GLN A 126 -20.88 -9.15 1.24
C GLN A 126 -21.55 -8.33 0.12
N ASN A 127 -21.83 -7.06 0.35
CA ASN A 127 -22.68 -6.21 -0.50
C ASN A 127 -22.02 -4.93 -1.00
N ASN A 128 -20.75 -4.68 -0.66
CA ASN A 128 -20.02 -3.48 -1.04
C ASN A 128 -18.63 -3.82 -1.61
N GLY A 129 -18.58 -4.21 -2.89
CA GLY A 129 -17.33 -4.45 -3.59
C GLY A 129 -16.77 -5.87 -3.43
N THR A 130 -15.55 -6.05 -3.93
CA THR A 130 -14.77 -7.28 -3.85
C THR A 130 -13.70 -7.12 -2.80
N TRP A 131 -13.48 -8.15 -2.00
CA TRP A 131 -12.49 -8.17 -0.92
C TRP A 131 -11.53 -9.33 -1.13
N SER A 132 -10.25 -9.05 -0.96
CA SER A 132 -9.20 -10.05 -0.87
C SER A 132 -8.40 -9.84 0.41
N VAL A 133 -7.94 -10.93 1.02
CA VAL A 133 -7.17 -10.88 2.27
C VAL A 133 -5.97 -11.80 2.15
N TYR A 134 -4.79 -11.30 2.52
CA TYR A 134 -3.57 -12.05 2.70
C TYR A 134 -3.15 -11.99 4.17
N VAL A 135 -2.77 -13.11 4.73
CA VAL A 135 -2.24 -13.22 6.10
C VAL A 135 -0.98 -14.07 6.07
N CYS A 136 0.09 -13.58 6.68
CA CYS A 136 1.34 -14.29 6.83
C CYS A 136 1.69 -14.45 8.32
N ASN A 137 2.01 -15.67 8.74
CA ASN A 137 2.62 -15.93 10.03
C ASN A 137 4.14 -15.88 9.87
N LEU A 138 4.75 -14.75 10.21
CA LEU A 138 6.18 -14.52 10.03
C LEU A 138 7.06 -15.50 10.83
N MET A 139 6.59 -15.99 11.97
CA MET A 139 7.36 -16.93 12.80
C MET A 139 7.40 -18.34 12.18
N LYS A 140 6.30 -18.76 11.55
CA LYS A 140 6.20 -20.10 10.93
C LYS A 140 6.47 -20.06 9.44
N ASN A 141 6.62 -18.89 8.86
CA ASN A 141 6.70 -18.67 7.41
C ASN A 141 5.56 -19.38 6.65
N THR A 142 4.35 -19.27 7.17
CA THR A 142 3.13 -19.81 6.56
C THR A 142 2.20 -18.69 6.17
N GLU A 143 1.51 -18.84 5.06
CA GLU A 143 0.62 -17.81 4.50
C GLU A 143 -0.73 -18.40 4.12
N GLY A 144 -1.72 -17.52 3.99
CA GLY A 144 -3.03 -17.91 3.53
C GLY A 144 -3.81 -16.71 3.00
N VAL A 145 -4.71 -16.98 2.06
CA VAL A 145 -5.42 -15.96 1.32
C VAL A 145 -6.93 -16.22 1.29
N ILE A 146 -7.72 -15.16 1.18
CA ILE A 146 -9.14 -15.19 0.86
C ILE A 146 -9.33 -14.46 -0.45
N ASP A 147 -9.88 -15.16 -1.45
CA ASP A 147 -10.30 -14.62 -2.75
C ASP A 147 -9.20 -13.77 -3.43
N ASP A 148 -7.98 -14.35 -3.55
CA ASP A 148 -6.86 -13.70 -4.21
C ASP A 148 -7.12 -13.53 -5.71
N GLN A 149 -7.16 -12.27 -6.15
CA GLN A 149 -7.37 -11.92 -7.55
C GLN A 149 -6.77 -10.55 -7.86
N PRO A 150 -6.38 -10.29 -9.12
CA PRO A 150 -5.96 -8.96 -9.52
C PRO A 150 -7.07 -7.93 -9.32
N MET A 151 -6.75 -6.85 -8.64
CA MET A 151 -7.62 -5.70 -8.43
C MET A 151 -6.89 -4.41 -8.79
N GLN A 152 -7.66 -3.34 -9.01
CA GLN A 152 -7.09 -2.01 -9.25
C GLN A 152 -6.15 -1.64 -8.10
N ALA A 153 -4.86 -1.42 -8.43
CA ALA A 153 -3.81 -1.24 -7.44
C ALA A 153 -3.92 0.08 -6.67
N ALA A 154 -4.48 1.13 -7.30
CA ALA A 154 -4.41 2.49 -6.77
C ALA A 154 -2.96 2.81 -6.32
N SER A 155 -2.76 3.27 -5.08
CA SER A 155 -1.42 3.59 -4.57
C SER A 155 -0.57 2.38 -4.21
N LEU A 156 -1.10 1.16 -4.20
CA LEU A 156 -0.29 -0.05 -3.94
C LEU A 156 0.76 -0.29 -5.01
N ILE A 157 0.55 0.19 -6.25
CA ILE A 157 1.55 0.11 -7.31
C ILE A 157 2.88 0.77 -6.92
N LYS A 158 2.88 1.72 -5.98
CA LYS A 158 4.06 2.42 -5.50
C LYS A 158 5.06 1.52 -4.77
N LEU A 159 4.61 0.40 -4.19
CA LEU A 159 5.49 -0.63 -3.63
C LEU A 159 6.40 -1.17 -4.73
N PHE A 160 5.84 -1.52 -5.87
CA PHE A 160 6.58 -2.12 -6.98
C PHE A 160 7.44 -1.09 -7.71
N ILE A 161 7.00 0.18 -7.81
CA ILE A 161 7.86 1.29 -8.25
C ILE A 161 9.07 1.42 -7.32
N MET A 162 8.86 1.40 -6.00
CA MET A 162 9.94 1.46 -5.01
C MET A 162 10.91 0.29 -5.17
N GLY A 163 10.42 -0.94 -5.30
CA GLY A 163 11.26 -2.13 -5.51
C GLY A 163 12.11 -2.00 -6.77
N THR A 164 11.51 -1.58 -7.89
CA THR A 164 12.21 -1.34 -9.15
C THR A 164 13.30 -0.28 -9.01
N VAL A 165 13.03 0.81 -8.30
CA VAL A 165 14.02 1.87 -8.04
C VAL A 165 15.17 1.35 -7.20
N TYR A 166 14.91 0.55 -6.16
CA TYR A 166 15.99 -0.02 -5.33
C TYR A 166 16.83 -1.04 -6.09
N GLU A 167 16.25 -1.84 -6.98
CA GLU A 167 17.02 -2.76 -7.83
C GLU A 167 17.95 -2.00 -8.78
N ASN A 168 17.57 -0.79 -9.22
CA ASN A 168 18.35 0.05 -10.12
C ASN A 168 19.01 1.24 -9.40
N TYR A 169 19.11 1.21 -8.06
CA TYR A 169 19.47 2.37 -7.25
C TYR A 169 20.84 2.95 -7.59
N GLU A 170 21.84 2.11 -7.82
CA GLU A 170 23.20 2.55 -8.10
C GLU A 170 23.24 3.40 -9.38
N SER A 171 22.74 2.88 -10.48
CA SER A 171 22.73 3.57 -11.78
C SER A 171 21.86 4.84 -11.78
N LEU A 172 20.71 4.80 -11.10
CA LEU A 172 19.84 5.96 -10.96
C LEU A 172 20.48 7.06 -10.09
N SER A 173 21.14 6.67 -9.01
CA SER A 173 21.83 7.63 -8.14
C SER A 173 23.03 8.29 -8.80
N GLU A 174 23.75 7.58 -9.65
CA GLU A 174 24.80 8.14 -10.48
C GLU A 174 24.26 9.16 -11.49
N THR A 175 23.10 8.90 -12.08
CA THR A 175 22.49 9.74 -13.12
C THR A 175 21.78 10.97 -12.55
N TYR A 176 20.97 10.78 -11.52
CA TYR A 176 20.04 11.80 -11.00
C TYR A 176 20.41 12.34 -9.62
N GLY A 177 21.40 11.75 -8.96
CA GLY A 177 21.84 12.08 -7.61
C GLY A 177 21.03 11.35 -6.51
N ALA A 178 21.75 10.77 -5.55
CA ALA A 178 21.15 10.00 -4.46
C ALA A 178 20.15 10.81 -3.61
N ASP A 179 20.45 12.08 -3.31
CA ASP A 179 19.56 12.94 -2.53
C ASP A 179 18.22 13.19 -3.24
N THR A 180 18.28 13.41 -4.57
CA THR A 180 17.07 13.60 -5.39
C THR A 180 16.21 12.34 -5.39
N LEU A 181 16.84 11.18 -5.62
CA LEU A 181 16.16 9.88 -5.65
C LEU A 181 15.49 9.57 -4.31
N ASN A 182 16.23 9.74 -3.21
CA ASN A 182 15.73 9.53 -1.86
C ASN A 182 14.59 10.49 -1.50
N SER A 183 14.63 11.74 -1.96
CA SER A 183 13.55 12.71 -1.76
C SER A 183 12.26 12.25 -2.41
N TYR A 184 12.31 11.78 -3.67
CA TYR A 184 11.12 11.25 -4.35
C TYR A 184 10.61 9.94 -3.71
N LEU A 185 11.50 9.00 -3.38
CA LEU A 185 11.15 7.77 -2.67
C LEU A 185 10.44 8.08 -1.35
N ASN A 186 10.99 8.98 -0.56
CA ASN A 186 10.39 9.39 0.71
C ASN A 186 9.00 9.99 0.52
N SER A 187 8.84 10.96 -0.39
CA SER A 187 7.54 11.59 -0.67
C SER A 187 6.52 10.58 -1.20
N MET A 188 6.94 9.68 -2.10
CA MET A 188 6.07 8.65 -2.66
C MET A 188 5.51 7.72 -1.58
N ILE A 189 6.36 7.26 -0.65
CA ILE A 189 5.97 6.23 0.34
C ILE A 189 5.33 6.86 1.58
N THR A 190 5.86 7.98 2.11
CA THR A 190 5.38 8.52 3.39
C THR A 190 4.06 9.30 3.27
N VAL A 191 3.86 10.02 2.16
CA VAL A 191 2.65 10.83 1.93
C VAL A 191 1.88 10.42 0.67
N SER A 192 2.29 9.30 0.06
CA SER A 192 1.66 8.76 -1.16
C SER A 192 1.62 9.75 -2.32
N ASP A 193 2.68 10.56 -2.49
CA ASP A 193 2.78 11.56 -3.54
C ASP A 193 2.78 10.90 -4.93
N ASN A 194 1.84 11.32 -5.79
CA ASN A 194 1.67 10.77 -7.13
C ASN A 194 2.69 11.36 -8.12
N ASP A 195 3.04 12.62 -7.98
CA ASP A 195 4.02 13.27 -8.84
C ASP A 195 5.41 12.71 -8.58
N ALA A 196 5.76 12.43 -7.33
CA ALA A 196 6.99 11.74 -6.96
C ALA A 196 7.05 10.34 -7.57
N ALA A 197 5.96 9.57 -7.51
CA ALA A 197 5.86 8.24 -8.15
C ALA A 197 6.10 8.33 -9.67
N ASN A 198 5.41 9.26 -10.34
CA ASN A 198 5.56 9.47 -11.79
C ASN A 198 6.98 9.92 -12.16
N LYS A 199 7.62 10.74 -11.32
CA LYS A 199 9.03 11.13 -11.52
C LYS A 199 9.98 9.94 -11.41
N LEU A 200 9.78 9.05 -10.45
CA LEU A 200 10.58 7.83 -10.33
C LEU A 200 10.40 6.91 -11.54
N VAL A 201 9.17 6.74 -12.02
CA VAL A 201 8.90 5.98 -13.26
C VAL A 201 9.59 6.62 -14.46
N ASN A 202 9.54 7.94 -14.60
CA ASN A 202 10.24 8.67 -15.65
C ASN A 202 11.77 8.46 -15.60
N MET A 203 12.35 8.49 -14.38
CA MET A 203 13.79 8.22 -14.17
C MET A 203 14.16 6.78 -14.54
N LEU A 204 13.33 5.79 -14.20
CA LEU A 204 13.51 4.39 -14.58
C LEU A 204 13.54 4.18 -16.10
N GLY A 205 12.88 5.05 -16.84
CA GLY A 205 12.84 5.02 -18.32
C GLY A 205 13.79 5.99 -19.00
N ASP A 206 14.75 6.58 -18.28
CA ASP A 206 15.67 7.60 -18.82
C ASP A 206 14.94 8.78 -19.51
N GLY A 207 13.85 9.24 -18.88
CA GLY A 207 12.99 10.31 -19.36
C GLY A 207 11.79 9.86 -20.21
N ASP A 208 11.65 8.57 -20.48
CA ASP A 208 10.51 7.97 -21.20
C ASP A 208 9.58 7.25 -20.22
N ASP A 209 8.39 7.78 -20.03
CA ASP A 209 7.39 7.23 -19.10
C ASP A 209 6.98 5.80 -19.46
N GLU A 210 6.83 5.49 -20.76
CA GLU A 210 6.46 4.15 -21.19
C GLU A 210 7.60 3.14 -20.95
N ALA A 211 8.86 3.55 -21.16
CA ALA A 211 10.01 2.73 -20.83
C ALA A 211 10.10 2.48 -19.33
N GLY A 212 9.80 3.49 -18.50
CA GLY A 212 9.74 3.37 -17.05
C GLY A 212 8.65 2.41 -16.58
N MET A 213 7.45 2.50 -17.13
CA MET A 213 6.37 1.54 -16.84
C MET A 213 6.75 0.11 -17.25
N ARG A 214 7.43 -0.05 -18.39
CA ARG A 214 7.96 -1.37 -18.81
C ARG A 214 9.00 -1.90 -17.82
N ALA A 215 9.87 -1.03 -17.26
CA ALA A 215 10.84 -1.44 -16.24
C ALA A 215 10.14 -1.95 -14.97
N VAL A 216 9.09 -1.26 -14.49
CA VAL A 216 8.29 -1.72 -13.35
C VAL A 216 7.64 -3.07 -13.65
N ASN A 217 7.07 -3.26 -14.84
CA ASN A 217 6.45 -4.52 -15.24
C ASN A 217 7.48 -5.65 -15.37
N ALA A 218 8.69 -5.37 -15.85
CA ALA A 218 9.78 -6.33 -15.92
C ALA A 218 10.25 -6.77 -14.52
N PHE A 219 10.36 -5.83 -13.58
CA PHE A 219 10.63 -6.12 -12.18
C PHE A 219 9.55 -7.05 -11.59
N CYS A 220 8.26 -6.72 -11.76
CA CYS A 220 7.18 -7.57 -11.28
C CYS A 220 7.26 -8.98 -11.85
N ALA A 221 7.50 -9.12 -13.15
CA ALA A 221 7.61 -10.42 -13.81
C ALA A 221 8.82 -11.24 -13.32
N SER A 222 9.98 -10.60 -13.13
CA SER A 222 11.21 -11.27 -12.69
C SER A 222 11.14 -11.77 -11.24
N HIS A 223 10.35 -11.09 -10.40
CA HIS A 223 10.15 -11.45 -8.99
C HIS A 223 8.90 -12.30 -8.74
N GLY A 224 8.16 -12.68 -9.80
CA GLY A 224 7.01 -13.57 -9.67
C GLY A 224 5.71 -12.87 -9.25
N TYR A 225 5.65 -11.54 -9.24
CA TYR A 225 4.44 -10.75 -8.97
C TYR A 225 3.52 -10.77 -10.19
N SER A 226 2.91 -11.92 -10.46
CA SER A 226 2.21 -12.22 -11.71
C SER A 226 0.88 -11.49 -11.88
N SER A 227 0.31 -11.00 -10.78
CA SER A 227 -0.94 -10.25 -10.75
C SER A 227 -0.73 -8.74 -10.74
N THR A 228 0.54 -8.29 -10.76
CA THR A 228 0.89 -6.88 -10.69
C THR A 228 1.32 -6.35 -12.06
N SER A 229 0.72 -5.23 -12.46
CA SER A 229 1.09 -4.54 -13.69
C SER A 229 0.83 -3.04 -13.61
N MET A 230 1.70 -2.26 -14.23
CA MET A 230 1.56 -0.83 -14.40
C MET A 230 1.15 -0.51 -15.84
N GLY A 231 -0.08 -0.02 -16.04
CA GLY A 231 -0.64 0.32 -17.36
C GLY A 231 -0.79 1.81 -17.60
N ARG A 232 -0.59 2.66 -16.59
CA ARG A 232 -0.64 4.13 -16.69
C ARG A 232 0.14 4.81 -15.58
N LEU A 233 0.53 6.05 -15.79
CA LEU A 233 1.01 6.90 -14.70
C LEU A 233 -0.12 7.25 -13.71
N LEU A 234 0.24 7.59 -12.47
CA LEU A 234 -0.72 8.00 -11.46
C LEU A 234 -1.44 9.27 -11.92
N LEU A 235 -2.75 9.37 -11.63
CA LEU A 235 -3.64 10.46 -12.02
C LEU A 235 -3.91 10.61 -13.53
N GLN A 236 -3.32 9.80 -14.40
CA GLN A 236 -3.69 9.78 -15.81
C GLN A 236 -5.02 9.04 -16.04
N SER A 237 -5.63 9.26 -17.22
CA SER A 237 -6.81 8.51 -17.65
C SER A 237 -6.53 7.00 -17.70
N ASN A 238 -7.49 6.20 -17.30
CA ASN A 238 -7.44 4.73 -17.41
C ASN A 238 -8.09 4.19 -18.70
N GLU A 239 -8.33 5.05 -19.68
CA GLU A 239 -8.98 4.69 -20.95
C GLU A 239 -8.20 3.60 -21.71
N TYR A 240 -6.87 3.63 -21.63
CA TYR A 240 -5.99 2.70 -22.35
C TYR A 240 -5.32 1.67 -21.45
N GLY A 241 -5.59 1.66 -20.17
CA GLY A 241 -5.04 0.73 -19.21
C GLY A 241 -5.15 1.24 -17.78
N ASP A 242 -4.96 0.35 -16.81
CA ASP A 242 -4.90 0.70 -15.40
C ASP A 242 -3.80 -0.07 -14.70
N ASN A 243 -3.55 0.26 -13.43
CA ASN A 243 -2.59 -0.42 -12.58
C ASN A 243 -3.31 -1.49 -11.77
N TYR A 244 -2.79 -2.71 -11.78
CA TYR A 244 -3.35 -3.85 -11.07
C TYR A 244 -2.32 -4.44 -10.12
N THR A 245 -2.81 -5.08 -9.06
CA THR A 245 -2.03 -5.93 -8.15
C THR A 245 -2.96 -6.91 -7.42
N SER A 246 -2.40 -7.90 -6.71
CA SER A 246 -3.14 -8.78 -5.82
C SER A 246 -2.63 -8.65 -4.38
N VAL A 247 -3.40 -9.20 -3.44
CA VAL A 247 -2.98 -9.22 -2.03
C VAL A 247 -1.79 -10.15 -1.81
N SER A 248 -1.68 -11.23 -2.58
CA SER A 248 -0.51 -12.13 -2.53
C SER A 248 0.74 -11.42 -3.04
N ASP A 249 0.68 -10.73 -4.19
CA ASP A 249 1.84 -9.99 -4.70
C ASP A 249 2.30 -8.91 -3.71
N CYS A 250 1.35 -8.19 -3.10
CA CYS A 250 1.68 -7.21 -2.06
C CYS A 250 2.27 -7.87 -0.80
N GLY A 251 1.70 -9.00 -0.37
CA GLY A 251 2.17 -9.74 0.80
C GLY A 251 3.57 -10.34 0.61
N HIS A 252 3.87 -10.86 -0.57
CA HIS A 252 5.20 -11.38 -0.90
C HIS A 252 6.25 -10.29 -1.10
N PHE A 253 5.82 -9.04 -1.40
CA PHE A 253 6.71 -7.90 -1.50
C PHE A 253 7.15 -7.40 -0.11
N LEU A 254 6.30 -7.46 0.91
CA LEU A 254 6.51 -6.92 2.26
C LEU A 254 7.23 -7.91 3.17
#